data_245882f0c64e65e03181dd04fad7f329
#
_entry.id   245882f0c64e65e03181dd04fad7f329
#
_cell.length_a   1.000
_cell.length_b   1.000
_cell.length_c   1.000
_cell.angle_alpha   90.00
_cell.angle_beta   90.00
_cell.angle_gamma   90.00
#
_symmetry.space_group_name_H-M   'P 1'
#
loop_
_entity.id
_entity.type
_entity.pdbx_description
1 polymer ?
#
loop_
_entity_poly.entity_id
_entity_poly.type
_entity_poly.pdbx_seq_one_letter_code
_entity_poly.pdbx_strand_id
1 'polypeptide(L)'
;AALKVLKKNGVEVQEAYPGCCGMPFLEQADLPKVVEQAKKVSRDLIEWIDKGYKVVTLTASCGLMLKFEWPLLLPNDEKIKKLSANVMDIDEYVVDIANNEGLAEGLNEIDGGVTVHHACHARAQNMGIKARDMLKLIPNIKIDVVERCAGHGGTFGVMKETHDLA
;
A
#
# COMPACT_ATOMS: atom_id res chain seq x y z
N ALA A 1 -3.31 7.64 11.98
CA ALA A 1 -2.33 6.77 12.62
C ALA A 1 -0.98 6.88 11.90
N ALA A 2 -0.86 6.56 10.60
CA ALA A 2 0.38 6.53 9.83
C ALA A 2 1.23 7.80 9.96
N LEU A 3 0.65 8.99 9.77
CA LEU A 3 1.35 10.28 9.91
C LEU A 3 2.01 10.45 11.29
N LYS A 4 1.35 10.00 12.37
CA LYS A 4 1.92 10.09 13.72
C LYS A 4 3.12 9.16 13.87
N VAL A 5 3.04 7.95 13.30
CA VAL A 5 4.15 6.98 13.33
C VAL A 5 5.34 7.52 12.55
N LEU A 6 5.14 7.96 11.32
CA LEU A 6 6.21 8.47 10.47
C LEU A 6 6.89 9.71 11.09
N LYS A 7 6.11 10.69 11.55
CA LYS A 7 6.65 11.90 12.21
C LYS A 7 7.40 11.59 13.49
N LYS A 8 6.93 10.60 14.29
CA LYS A 8 7.65 10.16 15.50
C LYS A 8 9.02 9.57 15.16
N ASN A 9 9.14 8.95 13.99
CA ASN A 9 10.40 8.38 13.50
C ASN A 9 11.22 9.38 12.65
N GLY A 10 10.96 10.66 12.77
CA GLY A 10 11.75 11.72 12.13
C GLY A 10 11.51 11.89 10.63
N VAL A 11 10.51 11.20 10.06
CA VAL A 11 10.21 11.28 8.63
C VAL A 11 9.46 12.59 8.33
N GLU A 12 9.98 13.36 7.38
CA GLU A 12 9.24 14.48 6.79
C GLU A 12 8.13 13.93 5.89
N VAL A 13 6.90 14.32 6.16
CA VAL A 13 5.72 13.79 5.47
C VAL A 13 4.92 14.90 4.83
N GLN A 14 4.63 14.73 3.53
CA GLN A 14 3.70 15.55 2.78
C GLN A 14 2.49 14.69 2.36
N GLU A 15 1.29 15.22 2.56
CA GLU A 15 0.07 14.55 2.17
C GLU A 15 -0.30 14.95 0.74
N ALA A 16 -0.46 13.97 -0.15
CA ALA A 16 -0.84 14.17 -1.53
C ALA A 16 -1.96 13.20 -1.93
N TYR A 17 -3.01 13.72 -2.54
CA TYR A 17 -4.09 12.94 -3.13
C TYR A 17 -4.45 13.48 -4.52
N PRO A 18 -3.64 13.17 -5.55
CA PRO A 18 -3.89 13.67 -6.90
C PRO A 18 -5.06 12.97 -7.61
N GLY A 19 -5.58 11.88 -7.04
CA GLY A 19 -6.71 11.12 -7.57
C GLY A 19 -6.73 9.66 -7.18
N CYS A 20 -7.70 8.94 -7.71
CA CYS A 20 -7.85 7.50 -7.50
C CYS A 20 -6.77 6.72 -8.27
N CYS A 21 -6.27 5.62 -7.69
CA CYS A 21 -5.33 4.70 -8.34
C CYS A 21 -5.96 3.91 -9.51
N GLY A 22 -7.28 3.88 -9.61
CA GLY A 22 -7.99 3.20 -10.70
C GLY A 22 -8.34 1.73 -10.43
N MET A 23 -8.10 1.19 -9.25
CA MET A 23 -8.46 -0.21 -8.93
C MET A 23 -9.94 -0.53 -9.22
N PRO A 24 -10.94 0.30 -8.86
CA PRO A 24 -12.33 0.01 -9.19
C PRO A 24 -12.61 -0.07 -10.70
N PHE A 25 -11.88 0.67 -11.51
CA PHE A 25 -11.99 0.60 -12.97
C PHE A 25 -11.32 -0.66 -13.53
N LEU A 26 -10.18 -1.06 -12.95
CA LEU A 26 -9.51 -2.31 -13.32
C LEU A 26 -10.44 -3.52 -13.06
N GLU A 27 -11.10 -3.57 -11.94
CA GLU A 27 -12.05 -4.62 -11.57
C GLU A 27 -13.28 -4.67 -12.48
N GLN A 28 -13.63 -3.54 -13.10
CA GLN A 28 -14.69 -3.44 -14.11
C GLN A 28 -14.18 -3.63 -15.55
N ALA A 29 -12.89 -3.97 -15.73
CA ALA A 29 -12.21 -4.07 -17.02
C ALA A 29 -12.25 -2.76 -17.85
N ASP A 30 -12.45 -1.60 -17.23
CA ASP A 30 -12.38 -0.28 -17.86
C ASP A 30 -10.92 0.21 -17.94
N LEU A 31 -10.11 -0.51 -18.72
CA LEU A 31 -8.68 -0.23 -18.87
C LEU A 31 -8.38 1.20 -19.38
N PRO A 32 -9.18 1.78 -20.31
CA PRO A 32 -8.96 3.17 -20.72
C PRO A 32 -9.01 4.15 -19.55
N LYS A 33 -9.95 3.99 -18.62
CA LYS A 33 -10.02 4.82 -17.40
C LYS A 33 -8.87 4.58 -16.45
N VAL A 34 -8.41 3.34 -16.30
CA VAL A 34 -7.19 3.05 -15.51
C VAL A 34 -6.01 3.82 -16.06
N VAL A 35 -5.80 3.78 -17.38
CA VAL A 35 -4.71 4.51 -18.05
C VAL A 35 -4.82 6.02 -17.87
N GLU A 36 -6.02 6.58 -17.97
CA GLU A 36 -6.28 8.00 -17.70
C GLU A 36 -5.88 8.38 -16.27
N GLN A 37 -6.31 7.61 -15.28
CA GLN A 37 -5.95 7.84 -13.88
C GLN A 37 -4.44 7.70 -13.65
N ALA A 38 -3.82 6.67 -14.20
CA ALA A 38 -2.37 6.46 -14.10
C ALA A 38 -1.58 7.67 -14.61
N LYS A 39 -1.92 8.20 -15.78
CA LYS A 39 -1.27 9.37 -16.38
C LYS A 39 -1.51 10.65 -15.58
N LYS A 40 -2.71 10.84 -15.04
CA LYS A 40 -3.06 11.99 -14.20
C LYS A 40 -2.29 11.96 -12.89
N VAL A 41 -2.40 10.87 -12.16
CA VAL A 41 -1.84 10.74 -10.81
C VAL A 41 -0.31 10.70 -10.85
N SER A 42 0.28 9.99 -11.82
CA SER A 42 1.74 9.91 -11.95
C SER A 42 2.39 11.26 -12.21
N ARG A 43 1.75 12.14 -13.01
CA ARG A 43 2.28 13.48 -13.28
C ARG A 43 2.53 14.25 -11.98
N ASP A 44 1.56 14.22 -11.06
CA ASP A 44 1.62 15.00 -9.83
C ASP A 44 2.56 14.33 -8.80
N LEU A 45 2.60 12.98 -8.74
CA LEU A 45 3.47 12.26 -7.81
C LEU A 45 4.95 12.29 -8.24
N ILE A 46 5.25 12.36 -9.53
CA ILE A 46 6.63 12.48 -10.02
C ILE A 46 7.29 13.76 -9.52
N GLU A 47 6.55 14.85 -9.39
CA GLU A 47 7.10 16.11 -8.86
C GLU A 47 7.63 15.96 -7.42
N TRP A 48 7.00 15.11 -6.61
CA TRP A 48 7.46 14.78 -5.26
C TRP A 48 8.69 13.86 -5.28
N ILE A 49 8.67 12.86 -6.18
CA ILE A 49 9.83 11.96 -6.35
C ILE A 49 11.06 12.74 -6.83
N ASP A 50 10.88 13.72 -7.70
CA ASP A 50 11.96 14.61 -8.18
C ASP A 50 12.57 15.46 -7.07
N LYS A 51 11.81 15.72 -6.00
CA LYS A 51 12.26 16.39 -4.77
C LYS A 51 12.88 15.43 -3.75
N GLY A 52 12.99 14.14 -4.07
CA GLY A 52 13.60 13.12 -3.20
C GLY A 52 12.63 12.35 -2.30
N TYR A 53 11.31 12.58 -2.42
CA TYR A 53 10.32 11.84 -1.62
C TYR A 53 10.09 10.43 -2.17
N LYS A 54 9.74 9.51 -1.27
CA LYS A 54 9.10 8.24 -1.60
C LYS A 54 7.59 8.38 -1.55
N VAL A 55 6.89 7.65 -2.40
CA VAL A 55 5.43 7.57 -2.36
C VAL A 55 5.03 6.41 -1.47
N VAL A 56 4.36 6.71 -0.36
CA VAL A 56 3.91 5.69 0.61
C VAL A 56 2.40 5.56 0.53
N THR A 57 1.93 4.37 0.16
CA THR A 57 0.50 4.06 0.08
C THR A 57 -0.01 3.48 1.39
N LEU A 58 -1.21 3.90 1.80
CA LEU A 58 -1.87 3.43 3.04
C LEU A 58 -2.84 2.28 2.78
N THR A 59 -3.07 1.93 1.52
CA THR A 59 -4.01 0.91 1.08
C THR A 59 -3.33 -0.02 0.11
N ALA A 60 -3.35 -1.32 0.40
CA ALA A 60 -2.68 -2.34 -0.41
C ALA A 60 -3.12 -2.36 -1.88
N SER A 61 -4.38 -2.05 -2.17
CA SER A 61 -4.89 -1.92 -3.54
C SER A 61 -4.18 -0.81 -4.31
N CYS A 62 -3.97 0.35 -3.68
CA CYS A 62 -3.24 1.44 -4.31
C CYS A 62 -1.76 1.07 -4.51
N GLY A 63 -1.13 0.44 -3.53
CA GLY A 63 0.25 -0.06 -3.64
C GLY A 63 0.40 -1.02 -4.83
N LEU A 64 -0.50 -1.99 -4.96
CA LEU A 64 -0.51 -2.93 -6.08
C LEU A 64 -0.64 -2.21 -7.43
N MET A 65 -1.60 -1.28 -7.55
CA MET A 65 -1.81 -0.51 -8.78
C MET A 65 -0.56 0.25 -9.21
N LEU A 66 0.02 1.03 -8.31
CA LEU A 66 1.15 1.90 -8.62
C LEU A 66 2.45 1.12 -8.87
N LYS A 67 2.66 0.01 -8.16
CA LYS A 67 3.90 -0.80 -8.26
C LYS A 67 3.88 -1.76 -9.46
N PHE A 68 2.73 -2.35 -9.77
CA PHE A 68 2.66 -3.48 -10.70
C PHE A 68 1.66 -3.29 -11.84
N GLU A 69 0.41 -2.91 -11.56
CA GLU A 69 -0.63 -2.88 -12.60
C GLU A 69 -0.41 -1.75 -13.61
N TRP A 70 -0.04 -0.56 -13.17
CA TRP A 70 0.26 0.55 -14.09
C TRP A 70 1.45 0.26 -15.02
N PRO A 71 2.58 -0.29 -14.55
CA PRO A 71 3.67 -0.72 -15.43
C PRO A 71 3.27 -1.78 -16.46
N LEU A 72 2.35 -2.70 -16.11
CA LEU A 72 1.83 -3.68 -17.06
C LEU A 72 0.98 -3.03 -18.16
N LEU A 73 0.16 -2.04 -17.81
CA LEU A 73 -0.68 -1.31 -18.76
C LEU A 73 0.08 -0.29 -19.61
N LEU A 74 1.16 0.26 -19.06
CA LEU A 74 1.97 1.33 -19.64
C LEU A 74 3.47 0.97 -19.61
N PRO A 75 3.88 -0.14 -20.25
CA PRO A 75 5.24 -0.68 -20.09
C PRO A 75 6.34 0.21 -20.68
N ASN A 76 5.99 1.15 -21.56
CA ASN A 76 6.93 2.06 -22.21
C ASN A 76 6.90 3.49 -21.63
N ASP A 77 6.12 3.74 -20.58
CA ASP A 77 6.03 5.06 -19.96
C ASP A 77 7.10 5.19 -18.85
N GLU A 78 8.11 5.98 -19.10
CA GLU A 78 9.25 6.18 -18.18
C GLU A 78 8.83 6.85 -16.86
N LYS A 79 7.76 7.66 -16.84
CA LYS A 79 7.23 8.25 -15.61
C LYS A 79 6.59 7.18 -14.75
N ILE A 80 5.83 6.26 -15.35
CA ILE A 80 5.23 5.14 -14.64
C ILE A 80 6.31 4.21 -14.07
N LYS A 81 7.35 3.90 -14.82
CA LYS A 81 8.50 3.11 -14.33
C LYS A 81 9.19 3.81 -13.16
N LYS A 82 9.46 5.10 -13.29
CA LYS A 82 10.09 5.88 -12.22
C LYS A 82 9.21 5.91 -10.97
N LEU A 83 7.90 6.12 -11.13
CA LEU A 83 6.94 6.09 -10.03
C LEU A 83 6.95 4.73 -9.34
N SER A 84 6.75 3.63 -10.08
CA SER A 84 6.65 2.29 -9.53
C SER A 84 7.87 1.88 -8.69
N ALA A 85 9.07 2.31 -9.10
CA ALA A 85 10.31 2.08 -8.38
C ALA A 85 10.44 2.92 -7.08
N ASN A 86 9.56 3.90 -6.87
CA ASN A 86 9.58 4.79 -5.72
C ASN A 86 8.33 4.69 -4.84
N VAL A 87 7.48 3.68 -5.08
CA VAL A 87 6.28 3.40 -4.27
C VAL A 87 6.58 2.31 -3.26
N MET A 88 6.15 2.52 -2.03
CA MET A 88 6.17 1.53 -0.95
C MET A 88 4.80 1.45 -0.28
N ASP A 89 4.44 0.28 0.23
CA ASP A 89 3.34 0.14 1.18
C ASP A 89 3.77 0.70 2.54
N ILE A 90 2.83 1.20 3.35
CA ILE A 90 3.16 1.78 4.67
C ILE A 90 3.86 0.78 5.58
N ASP A 91 3.41 -0.48 5.57
CA ASP A 91 4.01 -1.53 6.40
C ASP A 91 5.44 -1.84 5.93
N GLU A 92 5.65 -1.87 4.62
CA GLU A 92 6.96 -2.05 3.99
C GLU A 92 7.92 -0.90 4.37
N TYR A 93 7.43 0.34 4.31
CA TYR A 93 8.23 1.52 4.61
C TYR A 93 8.63 1.60 6.09
N VAL A 94 7.72 1.28 7.01
CA VAL A 94 8.05 1.24 8.45
C VAL A 94 9.08 0.16 8.77
N VAL A 95 8.97 -1.02 8.14
CA VAL A 95 9.98 -2.09 8.30
C VAL A 95 11.33 -1.66 7.72
N ASP A 96 11.33 -0.94 6.59
CA ASP A 96 12.54 -0.41 5.98
C ASP A 96 13.26 0.57 6.91
N ILE A 97 12.54 1.54 7.49
CA ILE A 97 13.09 2.46 8.51
C ILE A 97 13.66 1.67 9.68
N ALA A 98 12.92 0.71 10.22
CA ALA A 98 13.36 -0.08 11.36
C ALA A 98 14.68 -0.81 11.12
N ASN A 99 14.87 -1.32 9.90
CA ASN A 99 16.06 -2.09 9.53
C ASN A 99 17.28 -1.21 9.23
N ASN A 100 17.08 -0.01 8.70
CA ASN A 100 18.15 0.83 8.20
C ASN A 100 18.52 1.98 9.14
N GLU A 101 17.54 2.54 9.85
CA GLU A 101 17.70 3.75 10.65
C GLU A 101 17.39 3.52 12.14
N GLY A 102 16.65 2.45 12.45
CA GLY A 102 16.07 2.20 13.77
C GLY A 102 14.76 2.98 13.98
N LEU A 103 13.97 2.54 14.96
CA LEU A 103 12.73 3.23 15.33
C LEU A 103 12.94 4.10 16.57
N ALA A 104 12.14 5.16 16.66
CA ALA A 104 12.04 5.98 17.85
C ALA A 104 11.57 5.14 19.06
N GLU A 105 12.14 5.40 20.21
CA GLU A 105 11.81 4.72 21.46
C GLU A 105 10.33 4.85 21.85
N GLY A 106 9.85 3.91 22.67
CA GLY A 106 8.52 3.95 23.29
C GLY A 106 7.51 2.98 22.67
N LEU A 107 7.98 1.91 21.99
CA LEU A 107 7.15 0.76 21.72
C LEU A 107 7.01 -0.07 23.01
N ASN A 108 5.77 -0.31 23.44
CA ASN A 108 5.46 -1.08 24.63
C ASN A 108 4.78 -2.40 24.23
N GLU A 109 4.84 -3.37 25.10
CA GLU A 109 4.10 -4.62 24.96
C GLU A 109 2.60 -4.38 24.85
N ILE A 110 1.93 -5.27 24.12
CA ILE A 110 0.47 -5.29 23.96
C ILE A 110 -0.03 -6.63 24.49
N ASP A 111 -0.90 -6.59 25.50
CA ASP A 111 -1.50 -7.79 26.05
C ASP A 111 -2.42 -8.50 25.04
N GLY A 112 -2.43 -9.83 25.11
CA GLY A 112 -3.34 -10.68 24.33
C GLY A 112 -2.81 -11.10 22.96
N GLY A 113 -2.17 -10.22 22.22
CA GLY A 113 -1.68 -10.49 20.86
C GLY A 113 -2.55 -9.88 19.75
N VAL A 114 -2.18 -10.14 18.50
CA VAL A 114 -2.79 -9.55 17.29
C VAL A 114 -3.00 -10.62 16.23
N THR A 115 -4.15 -10.62 15.57
CA THR A 115 -4.37 -11.40 14.35
C THR A 115 -4.27 -10.48 13.13
N VAL A 116 -3.41 -10.85 12.18
CA VAL A 116 -3.21 -10.13 10.93
C VAL A 116 -3.93 -10.86 9.79
N HIS A 117 -4.88 -10.19 9.15
CA HIS A 117 -5.42 -10.65 7.88
C HIS A 117 -4.52 -10.19 6.74
N HIS A 118 -3.83 -11.14 6.09
CA HIS A 118 -2.98 -10.86 4.93
C HIS A 118 -3.82 -10.84 3.66
N ALA A 119 -4.28 -9.65 3.30
CA ALA A 119 -5.20 -9.41 2.19
C ALA A 119 -4.57 -9.72 0.81
N CYS A 120 -5.42 -10.06 -0.17
CA CYS A 120 -5.00 -10.46 -1.52
C CYS A 120 -4.10 -9.41 -2.20
N HIS A 121 -4.45 -8.13 -2.13
CA HIS A 121 -3.66 -7.06 -2.77
C HIS A 121 -2.32 -6.79 -2.06
N ALA A 122 -2.20 -7.10 -0.77
CA ALA A 122 -0.91 -7.07 -0.08
C ALA A 122 -0.03 -8.25 -0.51
N ARG A 123 -0.63 -9.45 -0.65
CA ARG A 123 0.06 -10.65 -1.16
C ARG A 123 0.55 -10.47 -2.59
N ALA A 124 -0.29 -9.88 -3.46
CA ALA A 124 0.03 -9.64 -4.86
C ALA A 124 1.19 -8.63 -5.05
N GLN A 125 1.52 -7.82 -4.05
CA GLN A 125 2.69 -6.95 -4.09
C GLN A 125 4.02 -7.70 -3.90
N ASN A 126 3.99 -9.01 -3.61
CA ASN A 126 5.17 -9.87 -3.51
C ASN A 126 6.27 -9.35 -2.55
N MET A 127 5.87 -8.61 -1.52
CA MET A 127 6.76 -8.00 -0.52
C MET A 127 6.90 -8.82 0.78
N GLY A 128 6.28 -10.01 0.83
CA GLY A 128 6.12 -10.80 2.05
C GLY A 128 5.02 -10.25 2.96
N ILE A 129 4.95 -10.73 4.18
CA ILE A 129 3.91 -10.32 5.14
C ILE A 129 4.41 -9.12 5.95
N LYS A 130 4.52 -7.96 5.32
CA LYS A 130 5.09 -6.75 5.94
C LYS A 130 4.30 -6.26 7.15
N ALA A 131 2.97 -6.42 7.17
CA ALA A 131 2.16 -6.12 8.34
C ALA A 131 2.59 -6.92 9.57
N ARG A 132 2.85 -8.24 9.41
CA ARG A 132 3.41 -9.07 10.47
C ARG A 132 4.81 -8.61 10.88
N ASP A 133 5.67 -8.31 9.91
CA ASP A 133 7.05 -7.93 10.16
C ASP A 133 7.11 -6.57 10.88
N MET A 134 6.25 -5.63 10.54
CA MET A 134 6.07 -4.36 11.25
C MET A 134 5.58 -4.58 12.69
N LEU A 135 4.59 -5.43 12.90
CA LEU A 135 4.08 -5.71 14.24
C LEU A 135 5.10 -6.43 15.13
N LYS A 136 6.00 -7.25 14.56
CA LYS A 136 7.10 -7.89 15.30
C LYS A 136 8.09 -6.90 15.92
N LEU A 137 8.05 -5.64 15.55
CA LEU A 137 8.84 -4.58 16.17
C LEU A 137 8.31 -4.24 17.58
N ILE A 138 7.09 -4.64 17.92
CA ILE A 138 6.51 -4.49 19.25
C ILE A 138 7.08 -5.60 20.15
N PRO A 139 7.63 -5.29 21.34
CA PRO A 139 8.18 -6.28 22.24
C PRO A 139 7.15 -7.37 22.63
N ASN A 140 7.59 -8.62 22.63
CA ASN A 140 6.85 -9.81 23.11
C ASN A 140 5.46 -10.04 22.47
N ILE A 141 5.17 -9.39 21.33
CA ILE A 141 3.88 -9.51 20.64
C ILE A 141 3.65 -10.94 20.13
N LYS A 142 2.47 -11.47 20.37
CA LYS A 142 1.98 -12.70 19.75
C LYS A 142 1.22 -12.33 18.48
N ILE A 143 1.57 -12.96 17.36
CA ILE A 143 0.96 -12.64 16.07
C ILE A 143 0.50 -13.91 15.38
N ASP A 144 -0.80 -13.96 15.08
CA ASP A 144 -1.39 -14.96 14.21
C ASP A 144 -1.63 -14.33 12.83
N VAL A 145 -1.39 -15.10 11.76
CA VAL A 145 -1.60 -14.62 10.39
C VAL A 145 -2.65 -15.46 9.69
N VAL A 146 -3.65 -14.81 9.15
CA VAL A 146 -4.71 -15.42 8.33
C VAL A 146 -4.55 -14.97 6.88
N GLU A 147 -4.21 -15.92 6.02
CA GLU A 147 -4.10 -15.70 4.57
C GLU A 147 -5.35 -16.21 3.87
N ARG A 148 -6.35 -15.36 3.76
CA ARG A 148 -7.64 -15.68 3.13
C ARG A 148 -8.13 -14.51 2.29
N CYS A 149 -9.00 -14.79 1.33
CA CYS A 149 -9.78 -13.75 0.67
C CYS A 149 -10.78 -13.16 1.65
N ALA A 150 -10.95 -11.84 1.65
CA ALA A 150 -11.98 -11.17 2.44
C ALA A 150 -13.38 -11.33 1.83
N GLY A 151 -13.48 -11.86 0.60
CA GLY A 151 -14.75 -11.96 -0.14
C GLY A 151 -15.23 -10.63 -0.72
N HIS A 152 -14.60 -9.51 -0.36
CA HIS A 152 -15.09 -8.19 -0.75
C HIS A 152 -14.89 -7.89 -2.24
N GLY A 153 -13.71 -8.22 -2.81
CA GLY A 153 -13.40 -8.12 -4.24
C GLY A 153 -13.83 -6.79 -4.88
N GLY A 154 -13.31 -5.66 -4.39
CA GLY A 154 -13.67 -4.34 -4.89
C GLY A 154 -15.16 -4.05 -4.84
N THR A 155 -15.84 -4.03 -5.98
CA THR A 155 -17.28 -3.81 -6.06
C THR A 155 -18.11 -5.08 -5.89
N PHE A 156 -17.50 -6.28 -5.96
CA PHE A 156 -18.21 -7.56 -5.92
C PHE A 156 -19.09 -7.70 -4.67
N GLY A 157 -18.57 -7.40 -3.49
CA GLY A 157 -19.28 -7.52 -2.22
C GLY A 157 -20.37 -6.46 -1.99
N VAL A 158 -20.45 -5.40 -2.82
CA VAL A 158 -21.44 -4.32 -2.67
C VAL A 158 -22.53 -4.37 -3.76
N MET A 159 -22.38 -5.22 -4.77
CA MET A 159 -23.38 -5.39 -5.81
C MET A 159 -24.51 -6.31 -5.33
N LYS A 160 -25.76 -5.97 -5.68
CA LYS A 160 -26.95 -6.72 -5.24
C LYS A 160 -26.91 -8.20 -5.61
N GLU A 161 -26.38 -8.52 -6.79
CA GLU A 161 -26.34 -9.86 -7.34
C GLU A 161 -25.29 -10.77 -6.68
N THR A 162 -24.30 -10.19 -6.04
CA THR A 162 -23.14 -10.92 -5.51
C THR A 162 -22.91 -10.72 -4.01
N HIS A 163 -23.67 -9.82 -3.38
CA HIS A 163 -23.55 -9.48 -1.96
C HIS A 163 -23.60 -10.70 -1.03
N ASP A 164 -24.55 -11.62 -1.30
CA ASP A 164 -24.75 -12.81 -0.45
C ASP A 164 -23.65 -13.87 -0.63
N LEU A 165 -22.78 -13.71 -1.64
CA LEU A 165 -21.63 -14.57 -1.89
C LEU A 165 -20.33 -14.02 -1.28
N ALA A 166 -20.32 -12.74 -0.93
CA ALA A 166 -19.17 -12.05 -0.34
C ALA A 166 -19.15 -12.19 1.18
#